data_b40d130ae4b24ebbf0ef0825449e9c1a
#
_entry.id   b40d130ae4b24ebbf0ef0825449e9c1a
#
_cell.length_a   1.000
_cell.length_b   1.000
_cell.length_c   1.000
_cell.angle_alpha   90.00
_cell.angle_beta   90.00
_cell.angle_gamma   90.00
#
_symmetry.space_group_name_H-M   'P 1'
#
loop_
_entity.id
_entity.type
_entity.pdbx_description
1 polymer ?
#
loop_
_entity_poly.entity_id
_entity_poly.type
_entity_poly.pdbx_seq_one_letter_code
_entity_poly.pdbx_strand_id
1 'polypeptide(L)'
;MEASPPYYDREEDAIVMGTSQAFPVSFEVYPPRSPEHLGSLRQAIDHLAGAAPDFISVTFGAGGSSARDSLGVLDYIAVATNASPLAHMTCVGNTQQEATALIASFVEAGITQFLALRGDLPQGDDAPRGDLPHASDLVALLMELQSQGSAIDRVAVAAFPNGHPESATPDQDIQVLLAKQKAGASLAITQLFFLAEEYERFVESARAAGVTMPILPGIMPITSLGRLERILELTGERAPRELRKALASAANPEAQKRVGIEWAANLTKDLTAIGAPGIHLYAFNQHETVLSVLEQAGVR
;
A
#
# COMPACT_ATOMS: atom_id res chain seq x y z
N MET A 1 -10.73 43.98 -46.13
CA MET A 1 -9.68 42.95 -46.33
C MET A 1 -9.45 42.27 -44.97
N GLU A 2 -10.21 41.22 -44.74
CA GLU A 2 -10.13 40.40 -43.54
C GLU A 2 -9.10 39.31 -43.78
N ALA A 3 -8.11 39.20 -42.88
CA ALA A 3 -7.11 38.16 -42.91
C ALA A 3 -7.65 36.94 -42.17
N SER A 4 -7.79 35.80 -42.85
CA SER A 4 -8.13 34.51 -42.31
C SER A 4 -6.97 33.97 -41.39
N PRO A 5 -7.29 33.27 -40.30
CA PRO A 5 -6.28 32.67 -39.46
C PRO A 5 -5.69 31.39 -40.10
N PRO A 6 -4.45 31.01 -39.76
CA PRO A 6 -3.78 29.88 -40.37
C PRO A 6 -4.41 28.54 -39.97
N TYR A 7 -4.62 27.71 -40.94
CA TYR A 7 -5.02 26.31 -40.88
C TYR A 7 -3.94 25.51 -40.11
N TYR A 8 -4.29 24.91 -39.00
CA TYR A 8 -3.48 23.89 -38.37
C TYR A 8 -3.70 22.55 -39.08
N ASP A 9 -2.68 22.13 -39.80
CA ASP A 9 -2.58 20.78 -40.37
C ASP A 9 -2.60 19.77 -39.24
N ARG A 10 -3.66 18.98 -39.17
CA ARG A 10 -3.77 17.79 -38.35
C ARG A 10 -3.62 16.57 -39.26
N GLU A 11 -2.39 16.22 -39.57
CA GLU A 11 -2.08 14.86 -40.04
C GLU A 11 -0.67 14.51 -39.61
N GLU A 12 -0.54 13.25 -39.06
CA GLU A 12 0.69 12.57 -38.72
C GLU A 12 1.25 12.68 -37.27
N ASP A 13 0.39 12.42 -36.27
CA ASP A 13 0.87 11.68 -35.11
C ASP A 13 0.29 10.25 -35.18
N ALA A 14 0.95 9.42 -35.95
CA ALA A 14 0.77 7.99 -35.93
C ALA A 14 1.02 7.50 -34.51
N ILE A 15 -0.04 6.98 -33.90
CA ILE A 15 -0.02 6.29 -32.61
C ILE A 15 1.04 5.19 -32.74
N VAL A 16 2.23 5.47 -32.23
CA VAL A 16 3.17 4.42 -31.86
C VAL A 16 2.43 3.62 -30.82
N MET A 17 1.97 2.42 -31.18
CA MET A 17 1.48 1.42 -30.27
C MET A 17 2.61 1.16 -29.27
N GLY A 18 2.60 1.94 -28.19
CA GLY A 18 3.48 1.74 -27.05
C GLY A 18 3.26 0.32 -26.56
N THR A 19 4.34 -0.40 -26.34
CA THR A 19 4.37 -1.66 -25.62
C THR A 19 3.46 -1.48 -24.40
N SER A 20 2.35 -2.25 -24.35
CA SER A 20 1.40 -2.22 -23.24
C SER A 20 2.19 -2.45 -21.95
N GLN A 21 2.48 -1.36 -21.25
CA GLN A 21 3.13 -1.48 -19.95
C GLN A 21 2.13 -2.19 -19.04
N ALA A 22 2.54 -3.33 -18.50
CA ALA A 22 1.67 -4.13 -17.66
C ALA A 22 1.13 -3.26 -16.50
N PHE A 23 -0.14 -3.43 -16.16
CA PHE A 23 -0.78 -2.66 -15.08
C PHE A 23 0.01 -2.83 -13.76
N PRO A 24 0.42 -1.73 -13.10
CA PRO A 24 1.27 -1.80 -11.92
C PRO A 24 0.62 -2.57 -10.78
N VAL A 25 1.34 -3.53 -10.19
CA VAL A 25 0.91 -4.27 -9.01
C VAL A 25 1.99 -4.23 -7.95
N SER A 26 1.60 -4.29 -6.69
CA SER A 26 2.50 -4.39 -5.55
C SER A 26 1.90 -5.28 -4.47
N PHE A 27 2.73 -5.82 -3.60
CA PHE A 27 2.29 -6.73 -2.55
C PHE A 27 2.82 -6.30 -1.19
N GLU A 28 2.08 -6.69 -0.14
CA GLU A 28 2.54 -6.58 1.23
C GLU A 28 2.71 -7.98 1.84
N VAL A 29 3.86 -8.18 2.48
CA VAL A 29 4.15 -9.34 3.30
C VAL A 29 4.54 -8.90 4.70
N TYR A 30 4.56 -9.83 5.65
CA TYR A 30 5.02 -9.57 7.01
C TYR A 30 6.09 -10.57 7.44
N PRO A 31 7.04 -10.17 8.32
CA PRO A 31 8.04 -11.06 8.86
C PRO A 31 7.41 -12.28 9.55
N PRO A 32 8.04 -13.46 9.48
CA PRO A 32 7.50 -14.65 10.12
C PRO A 32 7.57 -14.52 11.64
N ARG A 33 6.54 -15.00 12.32
CA ARG A 33 6.48 -14.98 13.80
C ARG A 33 7.47 -15.96 14.45
N SER A 34 7.98 -16.93 13.70
CA SER A 34 9.01 -17.87 14.15
C SER A 34 9.92 -18.25 12.99
N PRO A 35 11.19 -18.64 13.27
CA PRO A 35 12.15 -19.04 12.24
C PRO A 35 11.67 -20.20 11.36
N GLU A 36 10.79 -21.06 11.86
CA GLU A 36 10.24 -22.20 11.13
C GLU A 36 9.42 -21.79 9.90
N HIS A 37 8.82 -20.59 9.94
CA HIS A 37 8.02 -20.05 8.83
C HIS A 37 8.83 -19.24 7.81
N LEU A 38 10.15 -19.09 8.02
CA LEU A 38 10.99 -18.32 7.11
C LEU A 38 11.06 -18.96 5.71
N GLY A 39 11.12 -20.29 5.64
CA GLY A 39 11.15 -21.01 4.37
C GLY A 39 9.87 -20.82 3.56
N SER A 40 8.70 -20.92 4.18
CA SER A 40 7.42 -20.67 3.50
C SER A 40 7.23 -19.22 3.09
N LEU A 41 7.73 -18.26 3.88
CA LEU A 41 7.71 -16.84 3.49
C LEU A 41 8.59 -16.58 2.26
N ARG A 42 9.81 -17.10 2.22
CA ARG A 42 10.69 -16.97 1.05
C ARG A 42 10.05 -17.55 -0.21
N GLN A 43 9.48 -18.73 -0.11
CA GLN A 43 8.73 -19.33 -1.22
C GLN A 43 7.56 -18.43 -1.66
N ALA A 44 6.82 -17.85 -0.72
CA ALA A 44 5.75 -16.92 -1.06
C ALA A 44 6.28 -15.67 -1.79
N ILE A 45 7.40 -15.10 -1.33
CA ILE A 45 8.06 -13.95 -1.96
C ILE A 45 8.50 -14.30 -3.39
N ASP A 46 9.11 -15.46 -3.60
CA ASP A 46 9.56 -15.90 -4.94
C ASP A 46 8.38 -15.99 -5.93
N HIS A 47 7.25 -16.54 -5.50
CA HIS A 47 6.04 -16.59 -6.32
C HIS A 47 5.44 -15.21 -6.59
N LEU A 48 5.40 -14.32 -5.59
CA LEU A 48 4.93 -12.94 -5.76
C LEU A 48 5.84 -12.15 -6.70
N ALA A 49 7.16 -12.32 -6.58
CA ALA A 49 8.13 -11.69 -7.48
C ALA A 49 7.99 -12.16 -8.93
N GLY A 50 7.55 -13.42 -9.15
CA GLY A 50 7.23 -13.96 -10.47
C GLY A 50 6.11 -13.20 -11.19
N ALA A 51 5.25 -12.49 -10.47
CA ALA A 51 4.23 -11.60 -11.06
C ALA A 51 4.79 -10.23 -11.48
N ALA A 52 6.10 -10.02 -11.41
CA ALA A 52 6.80 -8.77 -11.74
C ALA A 52 6.16 -7.53 -11.09
N PRO A 53 6.07 -7.48 -9.75
CA PRO A 53 5.52 -6.33 -9.03
C PRO A 53 6.46 -5.12 -9.10
N ASP A 54 5.89 -3.91 -8.98
CA ASP A 54 6.66 -2.68 -8.84
C ASP A 54 7.48 -2.69 -7.52
N PHE A 55 6.86 -3.17 -6.44
CA PHE A 55 7.54 -3.38 -5.16
C PHE A 55 6.84 -4.47 -4.32
N ILE A 56 7.58 -5.00 -3.35
CA ILE A 56 7.03 -5.81 -2.25
C ILE A 56 7.33 -5.08 -0.94
N SER A 57 6.28 -4.66 -0.24
CA SER A 57 6.43 -4.02 1.07
C SER A 57 6.48 -5.03 2.21
N VAL A 58 7.24 -4.68 3.25
CA VAL A 58 7.40 -5.51 4.44
C VAL A 58 6.95 -4.74 5.67
N THR A 59 5.98 -5.28 6.41
CA THR A 59 5.48 -4.65 7.63
C THR A 59 6.55 -4.58 8.72
N PHE A 60 6.47 -3.53 9.54
CA PHE A 60 7.35 -3.29 10.67
C PHE A 60 6.54 -3.14 11.95
N GLY A 61 6.97 -3.78 13.03
CA GLY A 61 6.32 -3.66 14.35
C GLY A 61 4.99 -4.38 14.50
N ALA A 62 4.35 -4.80 13.41
CA ALA A 62 3.08 -5.52 13.46
C ALA A 62 3.27 -6.90 14.12
N GLY A 63 2.47 -7.18 15.15
CA GLY A 63 2.54 -8.46 15.87
C GLY A 63 3.82 -8.69 16.65
N GLY A 64 4.61 -7.65 16.96
CA GLY A 64 5.84 -7.73 17.75
C GLY A 64 7.10 -8.08 16.95
N SER A 65 7.07 -7.95 15.61
CA SER A 65 8.27 -8.11 14.78
C SER A 65 9.30 -7.02 15.07
N SER A 66 10.58 -7.40 15.15
CA SER A 66 11.68 -6.46 15.33
C SER A 66 12.11 -5.82 13.99
N ALA A 67 12.85 -4.70 14.08
CA ALA A 67 13.49 -4.10 12.91
C ALA A 67 14.41 -5.10 12.18
N ARG A 68 15.08 -5.97 12.93
CA ARG A 68 15.96 -7.01 12.39
C ARG A 68 15.18 -8.03 11.56
N ASP A 69 13.98 -8.43 12.02
CA ASP A 69 13.18 -9.43 11.31
C ASP A 69 12.69 -8.87 9.98
N SER A 70 12.21 -7.60 9.97
CA SER A 70 11.81 -6.91 8.74
C SER A 70 12.98 -6.71 7.78
N LEU A 71 14.15 -6.31 8.30
CA LEU A 71 15.35 -6.11 7.49
C LEU A 71 15.80 -7.41 6.80
N GLY A 72 15.77 -8.54 7.51
CA GLY A 72 16.12 -9.84 6.91
C GLY A 72 15.19 -10.28 5.77
N VAL A 73 13.91 -9.88 5.81
CA VAL A 73 12.95 -10.13 4.71
C VAL A 73 13.19 -9.16 3.55
N LEU A 74 13.43 -7.89 3.84
CA LEU A 74 13.75 -6.87 2.81
C LEU A 74 15.04 -7.20 2.06
N ASP A 75 16.09 -7.61 2.78
CA ASP A 75 17.35 -8.07 2.20
C ASP A 75 17.13 -9.28 1.27
N TYR A 76 16.31 -10.25 1.69
CA TYR A 76 15.95 -11.38 0.83
C TYR A 76 15.27 -10.92 -0.46
N ILE A 77 14.30 -10.00 -0.39
CA ILE A 77 13.63 -9.45 -1.56
C ILE A 77 14.65 -8.78 -2.49
N ALA A 78 15.53 -7.93 -1.94
CA ALA A 78 16.54 -7.20 -2.70
C ALA A 78 17.55 -8.10 -3.42
N VAL A 79 17.99 -9.19 -2.77
CA VAL A 79 19.07 -10.06 -3.27
C VAL A 79 18.52 -11.20 -4.14
N ALA A 80 17.37 -11.78 -3.76
CA ALA A 80 16.85 -12.99 -4.38
C ALA A 80 15.82 -12.74 -5.48
N THR A 81 15.30 -11.52 -5.62
CA THR A 81 14.24 -11.21 -6.59
C THR A 81 14.55 -9.97 -7.41
N ASN A 82 13.72 -9.71 -8.45
CA ASN A 82 13.76 -8.48 -9.22
C ASN A 82 12.77 -7.42 -8.71
N ALA A 83 12.05 -7.69 -7.62
CA ALA A 83 11.12 -6.75 -7.02
C ALA A 83 11.87 -5.75 -6.13
N SER A 84 11.45 -4.49 -6.15
CA SER A 84 11.99 -3.49 -5.22
C SER A 84 11.44 -3.72 -3.80
N PRO A 85 12.29 -3.82 -2.77
CA PRO A 85 11.83 -3.86 -1.39
C PRO A 85 11.35 -2.48 -0.93
N LEU A 86 10.22 -2.42 -0.21
CA LEU A 86 9.71 -1.20 0.41
C LEU A 86 9.54 -1.44 1.92
N ALA A 87 10.29 -0.70 2.73
CA ALA A 87 10.27 -0.86 4.18
C ALA A 87 9.13 -0.05 4.81
N HIS A 88 8.29 -0.67 5.64
CA HIS A 88 7.46 0.09 6.55
C HIS A 88 8.32 0.70 7.65
N MET A 89 8.03 1.95 7.99
CA MET A 89 8.73 2.69 9.04
C MET A 89 7.70 3.42 9.89
N THR A 90 7.72 3.18 11.20
CA THR A 90 6.86 3.89 12.15
C THR A 90 7.66 4.90 12.96
N CYS A 91 7.06 6.07 13.24
CA CYS A 91 7.73 7.14 13.96
C CYS A 91 7.31 7.26 15.44
N VAL A 92 6.11 6.84 15.80
CA VAL A 92 5.65 6.96 17.18
C VAL A 92 6.53 6.21 18.16
N GLY A 93 6.84 6.83 19.29
CA GLY A 93 7.69 6.25 20.33
C GLY A 93 9.20 6.40 20.10
N ASN A 94 9.62 6.86 18.90
CA ASN A 94 11.04 7.08 18.59
C ASN A 94 11.41 8.55 18.72
N THR A 95 12.60 8.81 19.19
CA THR A 95 13.25 10.10 19.01
C THR A 95 13.69 10.28 17.54
N GLN A 96 13.88 11.51 17.12
CA GLN A 96 14.41 11.80 15.77
C GLN A 96 15.76 11.09 15.54
N GLN A 97 16.61 11.03 16.56
CA GLN A 97 17.91 10.37 16.48
C GLN A 97 17.75 8.85 16.26
N GLU A 98 16.85 8.19 16.99
CA GLU A 98 16.58 6.75 16.81
C GLU A 98 15.99 6.45 15.43
N ALA A 99 15.04 7.26 14.97
CA ALA A 99 14.48 7.14 13.63
C ALA A 99 15.56 7.33 12.54
N THR A 100 16.44 8.33 12.69
CA THR A 100 17.58 8.56 11.77
C THR A 100 18.53 7.37 11.74
N ALA A 101 18.90 6.82 12.90
CA ALA A 101 19.79 5.66 12.97
C ALA A 101 19.15 4.42 12.34
N LEU A 102 17.86 4.23 12.53
CA LEU A 102 17.12 3.11 11.94
C LEU A 102 17.04 3.26 10.40
N ILE A 103 16.70 4.45 9.89
CA ILE A 103 16.71 4.73 8.45
C ILE A 103 18.09 4.47 7.86
N ALA A 104 19.14 4.94 8.50
CA ALA A 104 20.52 4.72 8.04
C ALA A 104 20.84 3.23 7.92
N SER A 105 20.41 2.39 8.88
CA SER A 105 20.64 0.94 8.84
C SER A 105 19.92 0.26 7.67
N PHE A 106 18.73 0.74 7.29
CA PHE A 106 18.01 0.25 6.12
C PHE A 106 18.70 0.69 4.81
N VAL A 107 19.12 1.95 4.73
CA VAL A 107 19.83 2.48 3.56
C VAL A 107 21.18 1.78 3.36
N GLU A 108 21.94 1.52 4.43
CA GLU A 108 23.18 0.75 4.40
C GLU A 108 22.97 -0.69 3.88
N ALA A 109 21.80 -1.27 4.15
CA ALA A 109 21.40 -2.56 3.60
C ALA A 109 20.84 -2.48 2.16
N GLY A 110 20.88 -1.31 1.52
CA GLY A 110 20.41 -1.11 0.14
C GLY A 110 18.90 -0.90 0.00
N ILE A 111 18.18 -0.66 1.09
CA ILE A 111 16.75 -0.37 1.07
C ILE A 111 16.55 1.13 0.88
N THR A 112 15.97 1.50 -0.26
CA THR A 112 15.83 2.92 -0.68
C THR A 112 14.39 3.41 -0.73
N GLN A 113 13.40 2.52 -0.47
CA GLN A 113 11.98 2.84 -0.51
C GLN A 113 11.34 2.62 0.86
N PHE A 114 10.53 3.59 1.30
CA PHE A 114 9.93 3.60 2.64
C PHE A 114 8.43 3.89 2.59
N LEU A 115 7.64 3.17 3.40
CA LEU A 115 6.28 3.54 3.74
C LEU A 115 6.29 4.19 5.12
N ALA A 116 6.16 5.52 5.14
CA ALA A 116 6.16 6.30 6.37
C ALA A 116 4.79 6.25 7.05
N LEU A 117 4.76 5.68 8.23
CA LEU A 117 3.58 5.49 9.07
C LEU A 117 3.77 6.18 10.42
N ARG A 118 2.68 6.61 11.05
CA ARG A 118 2.75 7.04 12.45
C ARG A 118 3.06 5.86 13.37
N GLY A 119 2.39 4.76 13.16
CA GLY A 119 2.31 3.62 14.07
C GLY A 119 1.16 3.79 15.08
N ASP A 120 0.89 2.72 15.82
CA ASP A 120 -0.12 2.71 16.87
C ASP A 120 0.41 3.46 18.10
N LEU A 121 -0.46 4.27 18.72
CA LEU A 121 -0.09 4.96 19.94
C LEU A 121 0.16 3.94 21.05
N PRO A 122 1.27 4.08 21.82
CA PRO A 122 1.54 3.22 22.95
C PRO A 122 0.40 3.32 23.97
N GLN A 123 0.06 2.20 24.59
CA GLN A 123 -0.97 2.18 25.64
C GLN A 123 -0.39 2.73 26.95
N GLY A 124 -1.14 3.63 27.60
CA GLY A 124 -0.80 4.25 28.87
C GLY A 124 -0.37 5.71 28.75
N ASP A 125 -0.73 6.51 29.75
CA ASP A 125 -0.48 7.96 29.77
C ASP A 125 1.01 8.32 29.83
N ASP A 126 1.86 7.44 30.37
CA ASP A 126 3.31 7.64 30.56
C ASP A 126 4.16 7.10 29.41
N ALA A 127 3.55 6.53 28.37
CA ALA A 127 4.31 5.96 27.26
C ALA A 127 4.97 7.06 26.41
N PRO A 128 6.28 6.93 26.05
CA PRO A 128 6.98 7.93 25.27
C PRO A 128 6.33 8.09 23.90
N ARG A 129 5.99 9.33 23.55
CA ARG A 129 5.40 9.65 22.23
C ARG A 129 6.44 9.91 21.16
N GLY A 130 7.71 10.08 21.56
CA GLY A 130 8.82 10.42 20.65
C GLY A 130 8.77 11.86 20.15
N ASP A 131 9.68 12.19 19.21
CA ASP A 131 9.80 13.54 18.65
C ASP A 131 9.03 13.72 17.34
N LEU A 132 8.52 12.64 16.76
CA LEU A 132 7.83 12.60 15.47
C LEU A 132 6.37 12.18 15.65
N PRO A 133 5.46 13.11 16.05
CA PRO A 133 4.09 12.78 16.37
C PRO A 133 3.23 12.34 15.19
N HIS A 134 3.63 12.68 13.94
CA HIS A 134 2.86 12.39 12.74
C HIS A 134 3.70 11.73 11.66
N ALA A 135 3.05 10.95 10.78
CA ALA A 135 3.73 10.39 9.62
C ALA A 135 4.32 11.46 8.69
N SER A 136 3.75 12.66 8.63
CA SER A 136 4.31 13.79 7.87
C SER A 136 5.67 14.24 8.41
N ASP A 137 5.93 14.10 9.71
CA ASP A 137 7.21 14.46 10.31
C ASP A 137 8.28 13.43 9.92
N LEU A 138 7.90 12.15 9.87
CA LEU A 138 8.78 11.10 9.35
C LEU A 138 9.06 11.28 7.86
N VAL A 139 8.06 11.69 7.05
CA VAL A 139 8.28 12.04 5.64
C VAL A 139 9.29 13.18 5.54
N ALA A 140 9.13 14.25 6.32
CA ALA A 140 10.07 15.39 6.32
C ALA A 140 11.50 14.96 6.70
N LEU A 141 11.65 14.08 7.70
CA LEU A 141 12.96 13.53 8.08
C LEU A 141 13.58 12.70 6.95
N LEU A 142 12.81 11.84 6.27
CA LEU A 142 13.31 11.07 5.12
C LEU A 142 13.77 11.99 3.99
N MET A 143 13.03 13.05 3.70
CA MET A 143 13.42 14.04 2.66
C MET A 143 14.63 14.87 3.06
N GLU A 144 14.77 15.21 4.34
CA GLU A 144 15.98 15.85 4.86
C GLU A 144 17.21 14.96 4.67
N LEU A 145 17.14 13.70 5.07
CA LEU A 145 18.22 12.72 4.88
C LEU A 145 18.56 12.51 3.39
N GLN A 146 17.54 12.45 2.52
CA GLN A 146 17.75 12.41 1.08
C GLN A 146 18.53 13.62 0.59
N SER A 147 18.17 14.84 1.03
CA SER A 147 18.86 16.07 0.67
C SER A 147 20.31 16.12 1.15
N GLN A 148 20.62 15.38 2.22
CA GLN A 148 21.96 15.19 2.78
C GLN A 148 22.76 14.08 2.10
N GLY A 149 22.19 13.41 1.08
CA GLY A 149 22.85 12.41 0.26
C GLY A 149 22.51 10.95 0.60
N SER A 150 21.54 10.68 1.48
CA SER A 150 21.06 9.32 1.70
C SER A 150 20.31 8.81 0.46
N ALA A 151 20.53 7.54 0.09
CA ALA A 151 19.91 6.89 -1.04
C ALA A 151 18.43 6.53 -0.71
N ILE A 152 17.55 7.53 -0.83
CA ILE A 152 16.11 7.37 -0.63
C ILE A 152 15.41 7.71 -1.94
N ASP A 153 14.77 6.71 -2.58
CA ASP A 153 14.17 6.87 -3.92
C ASP A 153 12.67 7.12 -3.86
N ARG A 154 11.97 6.52 -2.89
CA ARG A 154 10.52 6.62 -2.78
C ARG A 154 10.09 6.73 -1.32
N VAL A 155 9.21 7.69 -1.05
CA VAL A 155 8.53 7.81 0.24
C VAL A 155 7.02 7.67 0.01
N ALA A 156 6.49 6.53 0.42
CA ALA A 156 5.07 6.22 0.40
C ALA A 156 4.42 6.55 1.75
N VAL A 157 3.10 6.76 1.75
CA VAL A 157 2.30 7.03 2.95
C VAL A 157 0.96 6.32 2.91
N ALA A 158 0.35 6.08 4.08
CA ALA A 158 -1.00 5.55 4.16
C ALA A 158 -2.06 6.62 3.88
N ALA A 159 -3.16 6.18 3.24
CA ALA A 159 -4.38 6.95 3.01
C ALA A 159 -5.61 6.15 3.48
N PHE A 160 -6.71 6.84 3.81
CA PHE A 160 -7.88 6.22 4.44
C PHE A 160 -9.16 6.62 3.69
N PRO A 161 -9.62 5.84 2.70
CA PRO A 161 -10.78 6.15 1.89
C PRO A 161 -12.08 6.33 2.69
N ASN A 162 -12.25 5.55 3.75
CA ASN A 162 -13.44 5.56 4.61
C ASN A 162 -13.21 6.30 5.95
N GLY A 163 -12.06 6.97 6.09
CA GLY A 163 -11.67 7.71 7.29
C GLY A 163 -10.80 6.90 8.25
N HIS A 164 -9.87 7.59 8.89
CA HIS A 164 -9.07 7.02 9.98
C HIS A 164 -9.93 6.99 11.27
N PRO A 165 -9.87 5.94 12.10
CA PRO A 165 -10.68 5.85 13.33
C PRO A 165 -10.54 7.03 14.29
N GLU A 166 -9.40 7.71 14.29
CA GLU A 166 -9.14 8.89 15.12
C GLU A 166 -9.52 10.22 14.44
N SER A 167 -9.90 10.21 13.15
CA SER A 167 -10.28 11.43 12.45
C SER A 167 -11.69 11.87 12.81
N ALA A 168 -11.86 13.16 13.09
CA ALA A 168 -13.15 13.72 13.42
C ALA A 168 -14.07 13.88 12.20
N THR A 169 -13.48 14.08 11.01
CA THR A 169 -14.19 14.27 9.74
C THR A 169 -13.43 13.65 8.57
N PRO A 170 -14.11 13.26 7.48
CA PRO A 170 -13.45 12.80 6.27
C PRO A 170 -12.48 13.84 5.67
N ASP A 171 -12.80 15.13 5.76
CA ASP A 171 -11.95 16.22 5.27
C ASP A 171 -10.61 16.26 6.02
N GLN A 172 -10.57 15.85 7.27
CA GLN A 172 -9.32 15.78 8.04
C GLN A 172 -8.33 14.79 7.38
N ASP A 173 -8.79 13.63 6.94
CA ASP A 173 -7.92 12.64 6.28
C ASP A 173 -7.35 13.17 4.96
N ILE A 174 -8.17 13.91 4.20
CA ILE A 174 -7.71 14.58 2.98
C ILE A 174 -6.64 15.63 3.29
N GLN A 175 -6.83 16.46 4.32
CA GLN A 175 -5.83 17.46 4.73
C GLN A 175 -4.54 16.81 5.25
N VAL A 176 -4.65 15.71 5.98
CA VAL A 176 -3.49 14.91 6.43
C VAL A 176 -2.74 14.34 5.23
N LEU A 177 -3.45 13.80 4.23
CA LEU A 177 -2.83 13.28 3.01
C LEU A 177 -2.10 14.38 2.22
N LEU A 178 -2.73 15.56 2.11
CA LEU A 178 -2.11 16.73 1.48
C LEU A 178 -0.86 17.22 2.24
N ALA A 179 -0.90 17.20 3.58
CA ALA A 179 0.25 17.53 4.42
C ALA A 179 1.42 16.55 4.20
N LYS A 180 1.14 15.24 4.11
CA LYS A 180 2.14 14.21 3.78
C LYS A 180 2.76 14.45 2.38
N GLN A 181 1.95 14.77 1.38
CA GLN A 181 2.46 15.14 0.05
C GLN A 181 3.34 16.39 0.10
N LYS A 182 2.92 17.44 0.82
CA LYS A 182 3.73 18.67 0.99
C LYS A 182 5.04 18.43 1.72
N ALA A 183 5.09 17.46 2.61
CA ALA A 183 6.31 17.02 3.27
C ALA A 183 7.27 16.25 2.35
N GLY A 184 6.80 15.79 1.17
CA GLY A 184 7.62 15.12 0.17
C GLY A 184 7.20 13.69 -0.17
N ALA A 185 6.07 13.19 0.36
CA ALA A 185 5.57 11.88 -0.05
C ALA A 185 5.24 11.85 -1.54
N SER A 186 5.65 10.77 -2.22
CA SER A 186 5.53 10.59 -3.66
C SER A 186 4.51 9.52 -4.07
N LEU A 187 3.97 8.77 -3.11
CA LEU A 187 3.01 7.69 -3.32
C LEU A 187 2.08 7.58 -2.09
N ALA A 188 0.80 7.31 -2.31
CA ALA A 188 -0.11 6.90 -1.25
C ALA A 188 -0.59 5.46 -1.49
N ILE A 189 -0.75 4.68 -0.41
CA ILE A 189 -1.37 3.36 -0.42
C ILE A 189 -2.58 3.44 0.52
N THR A 190 -3.76 3.04 0.03
CA THR A 190 -4.95 3.14 0.87
C THR A 190 -5.05 2.00 1.87
N GLN A 191 -5.69 2.25 3.01
CA GLN A 191 -6.28 1.17 3.81
C GLN A 191 -7.24 0.38 2.92
N LEU A 192 -7.47 -0.90 3.27
CA LEU A 192 -8.43 -1.73 2.56
C LEU A 192 -9.83 -1.09 2.58
N PHE A 193 -10.59 -1.37 1.56
CA PHE A 193 -12.00 -1.01 1.39
C PHE A 193 -12.67 -2.11 0.55
N PHE A 194 -13.98 -2.03 0.34
CA PHE A 194 -14.72 -3.13 -0.27
C PHE A 194 -15.42 -2.79 -1.59
N LEU A 195 -15.61 -1.50 -1.90
CA LEU A 195 -16.35 -1.03 -3.07
C LEU A 195 -15.52 0.02 -3.84
N ALA A 196 -15.50 -0.07 -5.16
CA ALA A 196 -14.73 0.85 -6.02
C ALA A 196 -15.17 2.31 -5.85
N GLU A 197 -16.44 2.55 -5.58
CA GLU A 197 -17.01 3.88 -5.36
C GLU A 197 -16.47 4.55 -4.08
N GLU A 198 -15.98 3.78 -3.10
CA GLU A 198 -15.34 4.32 -1.89
C GLU A 198 -14.00 4.95 -2.27
N TYR A 199 -13.22 4.27 -3.09
CA TYR A 199 -11.96 4.78 -3.61
C TYR A 199 -12.15 5.97 -4.55
N GLU A 200 -13.09 5.87 -5.49
CA GLU A 200 -13.38 6.93 -6.48
C GLU A 200 -13.72 8.26 -5.78
N ARG A 201 -14.67 8.24 -4.83
CA ARG A 201 -15.04 9.43 -4.04
C ARG A 201 -13.86 10.00 -3.25
N PHE A 202 -13.04 9.13 -2.66
CA PHE A 202 -11.86 9.56 -1.93
C PHE A 202 -10.84 10.24 -2.85
N VAL A 203 -10.55 9.64 -4.01
CA VAL A 203 -9.62 10.22 -4.99
C VAL A 203 -10.12 11.54 -5.53
N GLU A 204 -11.41 11.66 -5.89
CA GLU A 204 -12.01 12.92 -6.30
C GLU A 204 -11.83 14.03 -5.25
N SER A 205 -12.13 13.73 -3.97
CA SER A 205 -11.95 14.67 -2.88
C SER A 205 -10.47 15.04 -2.67
N ALA A 206 -9.57 14.08 -2.75
CA ALA A 206 -8.13 14.30 -2.64
C ALA A 206 -7.61 15.20 -3.78
N ARG A 207 -8.04 14.94 -5.01
CA ARG A 207 -7.68 15.76 -6.19
C ARG A 207 -8.22 17.18 -6.09
N ALA A 208 -9.45 17.34 -5.65
CA ALA A 208 -10.06 18.66 -5.42
C ALA A 208 -9.30 19.47 -4.36
N ALA A 209 -8.71 18.81 -3.36
CA ALA A 209 -7.87 19.44 -2.34
C ALA A 209 -6.42 19.70 -2.78
N GLY A 210 -6.02 19.25 -3.99
CA GLY A 210 -4.68 19.47 -4.54
C GLY A 210 -3.69 18.33 -4.32
N VAL A 211 -4.14 17.14 -3.92
CA VAL A 211 -3.28 15.95 -3.91
C VAL A 211 -3.05 15.50 -5.35
N THR A 212 -1.78 15.39 -5.76
CA THR A 212 -1.37 15.02 -7.14
C THR A 212 -0.63 13.69 -7.20
N MET A 213 -0.03 13.24 -6.10
CA MET A 213 0.69 11.96 -6.06
C MET A 213 -0.24 10.79 -6.41
N PRO A 214 0.27 9.70 -7.00
CA PRO A 214 -0.50 8.48 -7.20
C PRO A 214 -1.06 7.94 -5.88
N ILE A 215 -2.28 7.40 -5.93
CA ILE A 215 -2.94 6.75 -4.79
C ILE A 215 -3.24 5.32 -5.22
N LEU A 216 -2.52 4.35 -4.67
CA LEU A 216 -2.76 2.93 -4.94
C LEU A 216 -3.87 2.40 -4.04
N PRO A 217 -4.93 1.82 -4.61
CA PRO A 217 -5.94 1.13 -3.82
C PRO A 217 -5.36 -0.12 -3.17
N GLY A 218 -5.55 -0.25 -1.87
CA GLY A 218 -5.18 -1.41 -1.06
C GLY A 218 -6.31 -2.45 -1.07
N ILE A 219 -6.05 -3.64 -1.58
CA ILE A 219 -7.02 -4.71 -1.74
C ILE A 219 -6.63 -5.90 -0.87
N MET A 220 -7.58 -6.41 -0.09
CA MET A 220 -7.39 -7.57 0.75
C MET A 220 -8.42 -8.65 0.40
N PRO A 221 -8.00 -9.80 -0.14
CA PRO A 221 -8.90 -10.94 -0.33
C PRO A 221 -9.38 -11.51 1.00
N ILE A 222 -10.68 -11.54 1.23
CA ILE A 222 -11.29 -12.02 2.47
C ILE A 222 -11.64 -13.50 2.34
N THR A 223 -10.78 -14.37 2.81
CA THR A 223 -10.84 -15.81 2.59
C THR A 223 -11.76 -16.58 3.56
N SER A 224 -12.36 -15.92 4.56
CA SER A 224 -13.33 -16.53 5.46
C SER A 224 -14.17 -15.48 6.19
N LEU A 225 -15.33 -15.91 6.69
CA LEU A 225 -16.20 -15.06 7.51
C LEU A 225 -15.49 -14.60 8.79
N GLY A 226 -14.76 -15.50 9.47
CA GLY A 226 -14.02 -15.15 10.68
C GLY A 226 -12.91 -14.12 10.41
N ARG A 227 -12.24 -14.20 9.23
CA ARG A 227 -11.27 -13.17 8.82
C ARG A 227 -11.96 -11.83 8.57
N LEU A 228 -13.12 -11.84 7.91
CA LEU A 228 -13.90 -10.62 7.71
C LEU A 228 -14.20 -9.93 9.04
N GLU A 229 -14.79 -10.65 9.99
CA GLU A 229 -15.14 -10.08 11.30
C GLU A 229 -13.91 -9.50 12.02
N ARG A 230 -12.80 -10.23 12.01
CA ARG A 230 -11.57 -9.76 12.64
C ARG A 230 -11.00 -8.50 11.99
N ILE A 231 -11.08 -8.38 10.67
CA ILE A 231 -10.61 -7.19 9.96
C ILE A 231 -11.49 -6.00 10.26
N LEU A 232 -12.82 -6.17 10.25
CA LEU A 232 -13.76 -5.10 10.59
C LEU A 232 -13.58 -4.59 12.03
N GLU A 233 -13.30 -5.50 12.98
CA GLU A 233 -12.97 -5.14 14.36
C GLU A 233 -11.68 -4.32 14.45
N LEU A 234 -10.65 -4.67 13.67
CA LEU A 234 -9.34 -4.01 13.71
C LEU A 234 -9.32 -2.66 12.97
N THR A 235 -10.06 -2.54 11.87
CA THR A 235 -9.99 -1.37 10.99
C THR A 235 -11.14 -0.39 11.17
N GLY A 236 -12.24 -0.82 11.77
CA GLY A 236 -13.48 -0.05 11.83
C GLY A 236 -14.25 0.00 10.51
N GLU A 237 -13.79 -0.72 9.49
CA GLU A 237 -14.40 -0.75 8.16
C GLU A 237 -15.79 -1.41 8.18
N ARG A 238 -16.56 -1.17 7.12
CA ARG A 238 -17.90 -1.74 6.94
C ARG A 238 -17.95 -2.62 5.71
N ALA A 239 -18.15 -3.91 5.91
CA ALA A 239 -18.30 -4.83 4.79
C ALA A 239 -19.69 -4.72 4.14
N PRO A 240 -19.78 -4.85 2.80
CA PRO A 240 -21.04 -5.01 2.10
C PRO A 240 -21.82 -6.23 2.61
N ARG A 241 -23.14 -6.09 2.69
CA ARG A 241 -24.02 -7.19 3.13
C ARG A 241 -23.92 -8.41 2.24
N GLU A 242 -23.72 -8.17 0.95
CA GLU A 242 -23.60 -9.19 -0.09
C GLU A 242 -22.35 -10.06 0.14
N LEU A 243 -21.19 -9.46 0.43
CA LEU A 243 -19.95 -10.19 0.76
C LEU A 243 -20.14 -11.04 2.02
N ARG A 244 -20.68 -10.43 3.09
CA ARG A 244 -20.95 -11.15 4.35
C ARG A 244 -21.91 -12.34 4.12
N LYS A 245 -22.99 -12.14 3.37
CA LYS A 245 -23.96 -13.18 3.04
C LYS A 245 -23.33 -14.29 2.20
N ALA A 246 -22.55 -13.95 1.19
CA ALA A 246 -21.88 -14.92 0.33
C ALA A 246 -20.89 -15.80 1.13
N LEU A 247 -20.06 -15.18 2.00
CA LEU A 247 -19.15 -15.91 2.88
C LEU A 247 -19.91 -16.81 3.87
N ALA A 248 -21.00 -16.32 4.48
CA ALA A 248 -21.78 -17.08 5.44
C ALA A 248 -22.53 -18.26 4.81
N SER A 249 -22.91 -18.14 3.54
CA SER A 249 -23.65 -19.19 2.79
C SER A 249 -22.72 -20.19 2.11
N ALA A 250 -21.42 -19.97 2.10
CA ALA A 250 -20.45 -20.85 1.48
C ALA A 250 -20.35 -22.19 2.22
N ALA A 251 -20.39 -23.30 1.48
CA ALA A 251 -20.54 -24.65 2.04
C ALA A 251 -19.35 -25.15 2.87
N ASN A 252 -18.17 -24.58 2.65
CA ASN A 252 -16.92 -25.01 3.30
C ASN A 252 -15.84 -23.92 3.18
N PRO A 253 -14.68 -24.05 3.87
CA PRO A 253 -13.61 -23.06 3.82
C PRO A 253 -13.10 -22.74 2.41
N GLU A 254 -13.00 -23.75 1.54
CA GLU A 254 -12.57 -23.55 0.15
C GLU A 254 -13.56 -22.71 -0.66
N ALA A 255 -14.86 -22.91 -0.41
CA ALA A 255 -15.90 -22.09 -1.02
C ALA A 255 -15.85 -20.63 -0.49
N GLN A 256 -15.56 -20.43 0.79
CA GLN A 256 -15.33 -19.07 1.34
C GLN A 256 -14.11 -18.40 0.70
N LYS A 257 -13.00 -19.14 0.56
CA LYS A 257 -11.80 -18.64 -0.11
C LYS A 257 -12.09 -18.18 -1.54
N ARG A 258 -12.86 -18.99 -2.31
CA ARG A 258 -13.27 -18.62 -3.68
C ARG A 258 -14.12 -17.34 -3.70
N VAL A 259 -15.08 -17.21 -2.80
CA VAL A 259 -15.91 -15.99 -2.68
C VAL A 259 -15.02 -14.75 -2.45
N GLY A 260 -14.04 -14.85 -1.55
CA GLY A 260 -13.15 -13.74 -1.25
C GLY A 260 -12.22 -13.38 -2.40
N ILE A 261 -11.71 -14.37 -3.13
CA ILE A 261 -10.89 -14.15 -4.33
C ILE A 261 -11.73 -13.49 -5.43
N GLU A 262 -12.93 -14.00 -5.71
CA GLU A 262 -13.83 -13.44 -6.72
C GLU A 262 -14.23 -11.99 -6.39
N TRP A 263 -14.54 -11.69 -5.13
CA TRP A 263 -14.83 -10.33 -4.69
C TRP A 263 -13.65 -9.38 -4.95
N ALA A 264 -12.46 -9.77 -4.52
CA ALA A 264 -11.25 -8.97 -4.72
C ALA A 264 -10.88 -8.83 -6.21
N ALA A 265 -11.10 -9.86 -7.03
CA ALA A 265 -10.88 -9.80 -8.47
C ALA A 265 -11.85 -8.85 -9.18
N ASN A 266 -13.13 -8.86 -8.80
CA ASN A 266 -14.11 -7.93 -9.34
C ASN A 266 -13.79 -6.49 -8.91
N LEU A 267 -13.46 -6.26 -7.63
CA LEU A 267 -12.99 -4.96 -7.15
C LEU A 267 -11.77 -4.48 -7.94
N THR A 268 -10.82 -5.37 -8.24
CA THR A 268 -9.64 -5.04 -9.06
C THR A 268 -10.02 -4.61 -10.47
N LYS A 269 -10.99 -5.29 -11.11
CA LYS A 269 -11.51 -4.93 -12.45
C LYS A 269 -12.16 -3.54 -12.42
N ASP A 270 -13.01 -3.30 -11.42
CA ASP A 270 -13.71 -2.02 -11.31
C ASP A 270 -12.72 -0.87 -11.10
N LEU A 271 -11.72 -1.06 -10.22
CA LEU A 271 -10.66 -0.07 -9.98
C LEU A 271 -9.80 0.19 -11.22
N THR A 272 -9.51 -0.85 -12.00
CA THR A 272 -8.79 -0.70 -13.28
C THR A 272 -9.63 0.10 -14.28
N ALA A 273 -10.93 -0.17 -14.36
CA ALA A 273 -11.86 0.50 -15.25
C ALA A 273 -12.02 2.00 -14.94
N ILE A 274 -11.97 2.39 -13.67
CA ILE A 274 -12.01 3.82 -13.26
C ILE A 274 -10.64 4.50 -13.28
N GLY A 275 -9.59 3.83 -13.78
CA GLY A 275 -8.29 4.42 -14.01
C GLY A 275 -7.38 4.50 -12.78
N ALA A 276 -7.49 3.57 -11.83
CA ALA A 276 -6.51 3.46 -10.76
C ALA A 276 -5.09 3.29 -11.32
N PRO A 277 -4.06 3.95 -10.75
CA PRO A 277 -2.70 3.94 -11.29
C PRO A 277 -1.96 2.60 -11.11
N GLY A 278 -2.55 1.66 -10.43
CA GLY A 278 -2.07 0.34 -10.06
C GLY A 278 -2.86 -0.18 -8.87
N ILE A 279 -2.44 -1.31 -8.30
CA ILE A 279 -3.05 -1.88 -7.09
C ILE A 279 -1.98 -2.34 -6.10
N HIS A 280 -2.35 -2.34 -4.83
CA HIS A 280 -1.57 -2.90 -3.74
C HIS A 280 -2.35 -4.05 -3.09
N LEU A 281 -1.79 -5.26 -3.07
CA LEU A 281 -2.45 -6.45 -2.54
C LEU A 281 -1.84 -6.85 -1.20
N TYR A 282 -2.67 -6.87 -0.16
CA TYR A 282 -2.32 -7.38 1.17
C TYR A 282 -2.28 -8.92 1.13
N ALA A 283 -1.07 -9.49 0.92
CA ALA A 283 -0.92 -10.92 0.64
C ALA A 283 -1.00 -11.81 1.89
N PHE A 284 -0.75 -11.28 3.10
CA PHE A 284 -0.69 -12.08 4.34
C PHE A 284 0.18 -13.34 4.20
N ASN A 285 1.27 -13.25 3.43
CA ASN A 285 2.16 -14.36 3.08
C ASN A 285 1.45 -15.52 2.34
N GLN A 286 0.24 -15.28 1.80
CA GLN A 286 -0.57 -16.26 1.05
C GLN A 286 -0.55 -15.92 -0.45
N HIS A 287 0.59 -16.17 -1.10
CA HIS A 287 0.81 -15.82 -2.50
C HIS A 287 -0.26 -16.38 -3.45
N GLU A 288 -0.70 -17.63 -3.27
CA GLU A 288 -1.70 -18.26 -4.13
C GLU A 288 -3.01 -17.45 -4.20
N THR A 289 -3.43 -16.89 -3.06
CA THR A 289 -4.69 -16.14 -2.98
C THR A 289 -4.63 -14.86 -3.80
N VAL A 290 -3.57 -14.07 -3.65
CA VAL A 290 -3.44 -12.79 -4.36
C VAL A 290 -3.08 -12.97 -5.84
N LEU A 291 -2.32 -14.03 -6.19
CA LEU A 291 -2.06 -14.37 -7.59
C LEU A 291 -3.34 -14.82 -8.30
N SER A 292 -4.21 -15.59 -7.63
CA SER A 292 -5.53 -15.94 -8.16
C SER A 292 -6.44 -14.73 -8.36
N VAL A 293 -6.31 -13.69 -7.52
CA VAL A 293 -7.01 -12.41 -7.74
C VAL A 293 -6.54 -11.75 -9.03
N LEU A 294 -5.22 -11.66 -9.26
CA LEU A 294 -4.65 -11.03 -10.46
C LEU A 294 -5.05 -11.78 -11.74
N GLU A 295 -4.99 -13.12 -11.71
CA GLU A 295 -5.41 -13.99 -12.81
C GLU A 295 -6.90 -13.78 -13.16
N GLN A 296 -7.79 -13.86 -12.15
CA GLN A 296 -9.23 -13.68 -12.38
C GLN A 296 -9.59 -12.24 -12.77
N ALA A 297 -8.80 -11.26 -12.35
CA ALA A 297 -8.96 -9.87 -12.77
C ALA A 297 -8.46 -9.62 -14.19
N GLY A 298 -7.67 -10.52 -14.77
CA GLY A 298 -7.05 -10.35 -16.09
C GLY A 298 -5.90 -9.34 -16.07
N VAL A 299 -5.27 -9.15 -14.92
CA VAL A 299 -4.15 -8.20 -14.72
C VAL A 299 -2.80 -8.89 -14.97
N ARG A 300 -2.72 -10.18 -14.71
CA ARG A 300 -1.55 -11.04 -14.96
C ARG A 300 -2.01 -12.37 -15.52
#